data_02dc8fd1a8279cb0bbead89243623b17
#
_entry.id   02dc8fd1a8279cb0bbead89243623b17
#
_cell.length_a   1.000
_cell.length_b   1.000
_cell.length_c   1.000
_cell.angle_alpha   90.00
_cell.angle_beta   90.00
_cell.angle_gamma   90.00
#
_symmetry.space_group_name_H-M   'P 1'
#
loop_
_entity.id
_entity.type
_entity.pdbx_description
1 polymer ?
#
loop_
_entity_poly.entity_id
_entity_poly.type
_entity_poly.pdbx_seq_one_letter_code
_entity_poly.pdbx_strand_id
1 'polypeptide(L)'
;VVLLLLPVGVSADALPGFRYEDATKFQIINKGWDNTTEPYTRLPQQYMDSCREDQQWLYNHSSGIAVRFATNSKRIAAQYNLKNNFHMQHMAMTGIKGTDLYYLNEERNVWEHVNTARPQEKNFKADSVQSKLYVENLDGEMHEYMIYLPLYDGINWLQIGVDSTAELTMPRVENPRKMGKIVIYGTSIQQGGCASRVGMVPSAMIQREYNLE
;
A
#
# COMPACT_ATOMS: atom_id res chain seq x y z
N VAL A 1 28.48 -15.98 21.43
CA VAL A 1 28.46 -14.66 20.81
C VAL A 1 27.08 -14.52 20.16
N VAL A 2 26.19 -13.75 20.79
CA VAL A 2 24.87 -13.42 20.25
C VAL A 2 25.07 -12.20 19.36
N LEU A 3 24.96 -12.39 18.06
CA LEU A 3 24.97 -11.31 17.09
C LEU A 3 23.60 -10.63 17.12
N LEU A 4 23.51 -9.50 17.84
CA LEU A 4 22.38 -8.59 17.75
C LEU A 4 22.43 -7.93 16.36
N LEU A 5 21.62 -8.40 15.45
CA LEU A 5 21.28 -7.65 14.22
C LEU A 5 20.48 -6.43 14.65
N LEU A 6 21.16 -5.30 14.75
CA LEU A 6 20.49 -4.00 14.83
C LEU A 6 19.74 -3.79 13.52
N PRO A 7 18.47 -3.34 13.56
CA PRO A 7 17.77 -2.98 12.36
C PRO A 7 18.54 -1.85 11.67
N VAL A 8 18.84 -2.03 10.39
CA VAL A 8 19.43 -0.99 9.54
C VAL A 8 18.48 0.20 9.59
N GLY A 9 18.94 1.27 10.25
CA GLY A 9 18.16 2.47 10.39
C GLY A 9 17.94 3.13 9.03
N VAL A 10 16.72 3.06 8.52
CA VAL A 10 16.26 3.87 7.39
C VAL A 10 16.05 5.28 7.94
N SER A 11 17.08 6.10 7.84
CA SER A 11 17.01 7.52 8.14
C SER A 11 16.51 8.28 6.91
N ALA A 12 15.22 8.30 6.71
CA ALA A 12 14.58 9.41 6.03
C ALA A 12 13.51 9.91 7.00
N ASP A 13 13.56 11.17 7.33
CA ASP A 13 12.71 11.97 8.21
C ASP A 13 11.54 11.21 8.89
N ALA A 14 11.87 10.30 9.81
CA ALA A 14 10.89 9.65 10.65
C ALA A 14 10.14 10.74 11.42
N LEU A 15 8.82 10.75 11.32
CA LEU A 15 8.03 11.75 12.02
C LEU A 15 8.18 11.56 13.53
N PRO A 16 8.39 12.65 14.31
CA PRO A 16 8.64 12.56 15.74
C PRO A 16 7.49 11.89 16.50
N GLY A 17 7.83 11.01 17.45
CA GLY A 17 6.85 10.36 18.32
C GLY A 17 6.11 9.18 17.67
N PHE A 18 6.54 8.73 16.50
CA PHE A 18 6.02 7.52 15.85
C PHE A 18 6.94 6.33 16.08
N ARG A 19 6.31 5.17 16.22
CA ARG A 19 6.89 3.84 16.05
C ARG A 19 6.48 3.33 14.68
N TYR A 20 7.42 2.79 13.92
CA TYR A 20 7.19 2.26 12.58
C TYR A 20 7.33 0.74 12.58
N GLU A 21 6.37 0.05 11.96
CA GLU A 21 6.35 -1.41 11.80
C GLU A 21 6.30 -1.78 10.32
N ASP A 22 7.04 -2.83 9.97
CA ASP A 22 7.02 -3.38 8.61
C ASP A 22 5.61 -3.87 8.26
N ALA A 23 5.07 -3.37 7.16
CA ALA A 23 3.71 -3.66 6.72
C ALA A 23 3.52 -5.11 6.26
N THR A 24 4.59 -5.86 6.00
CA THR A 24 4.51 -7.31 5.71
C THR A 24 4.07 -8.15 6.91
N LYS A 25 4.10 -7.58 8.11
CA LYS A 25 3.57 -8.22 9.32
C LYS A 25 2.04 -8.26 9.35
N PHE A 26 1.38 -7.51 8.47
CA PHE A 26 -0.07 -7.36 8.42
C PHE A 26 -0.66 -8.01 7.17
N GLN A 27 -1.97 -7.87 6.98
CA GLN A 27 -2.68 -8.55 5.90
C GLN A 27 -2.48 -7.84 4.56
N ILE A 28 -1.66 -8.41 3.68
CA ILE A 28 -1.57 -7.97 2.28
C ILE A 28 -2.70 -8.64 1.50
N ILE A 29 -3.48 -7.84 0.77
CA ILE A 29 -4.62 -8.29 -0.04
C ILE A 29 -4.48 -7.88 -1.50
N ASN A 30 -5.34 -8.45 -2.35
CA ASN A 30 -5.37 -8.21 -3.80
C ASN A 30 -4.09 -8.69 -4.51
N LYS A 31 -3.50 -9.75 -3.98
CA LYS A 31 -2.42 -10.48 -4.65
C LYS A 31 -2.93 -11.82 -5.16
N GLY A 32 -2.81 -12.05 -6.46
CA GLY A 32 -3.17 -13.33 -7.06
C GLY A 32 -2.29 -14.50 -6.58
N TRP A 33 -1.06 -14.21 -6.16
CA TRP A 33 -0.05 -15.19 -5.74
C TRP A 33 0.70 -14.74 -4.49
N ASP A 34 0.96 -15.69 -3.59
CA ASP A 34 1.74 -15.44 -2.36
C ASP A 34 3.25 -15.63 -2.58
N ASN A 35 3.64 -16.37 -3.62
CA ASN A 35 5.03 -16.73 -3.94
C ASN A 35 5.71 -15.74 -4.90
N THR A 36 5.36 -14.47 -4.86
CA THR A 36 6.07 -13.42 -5.59
C THR A 36 7.43 -13.16 -4.94
N THR A 37 8.41 -12.76 -5.74
CA THR A 37 9.78 -12.49 -5.29
C THR A 37 9.84 -11.41 -4.21
N GLU A 38 8.94 -10.44 -4.30
CA GLU A 38 8.83 -9.32 -3.38
C GLU A 38 7.39 -9.14 -2.90
N PRO A 39 7.19 -8.60 -1.68
CA PRO A 39 5.87 -8.53 -1.06
C PRO A 39 4.81 -7.78 -1.88
N TYR A 40 5.24 -6.74 -2.59
CA TYR A 40 4.34 -5.80 -3.28
C TYR A 40 4.39 -5.92 -4.80
N THR A 41 4.90 -7.03 -5.31
CA THR A 41 4.90 -7.40 -6.74
C THR A 41 3.69 -8.29 -7.06
N ARG A 42 3.07 -8.09 -8.21
CA ARG A 42 1.81 -8.74 -8.58
C ARG A 42 1.97 -10.15 -9.15
N LEU A 43 3.11 -10.45 -9.81
CA LEU A 43 3.31 -11.70 -10.55
C LEU A 43 4.57 -12.43 -10.06
N PRO A 44 4.53 -13.76 -9.88
CA PRO A 44 5.72 -14.58 -9.62
C PRO A 44 6.75 -14.50 -10.74
N GLN A 45 8.04 -14.57 -10.40
CA GLN A 45 9.16 -14.46 -11.34
C GLN A 45 9.04 -15.45 -12.51
N GLN A 46 8.69 -16.70 -12.24
CA GLN A 46 8.53 -17.74 -13.28
C GLN A 46 7.57 -17.37 -14.41
N TYR A 47 6.54 -16.55 -14.13
CA TYR A 47 5.63 -16.05 -15.17
C TYR A 47 6.16 -14.78 -15.82
N MET A 48 6.87 -13.95 -15.06
CA MET A 48 7.51 -12.75 -15.61
C MET A 48 8.58 -13.10 -16.65
N ASP A 49 9.35 -14.16 -16.45
CA ASP A 49 10.42 -14.59 -17.36
C ASP A 49 9.92 -14.92 -18.79
N SER A 50 8.65 -15.28 -18.91
CA SER A 50 7.99 -15.51 -20.21
C SER A 50 7.36 -14.26 -20.83
N CYS A 51 7.36 -13.14 -20.13
CA CYS A 51 6.80 -11.89 -20.60
C CYS A 51 7.86 -11.02 -21.29
N ARG A 52 7.40 -10.08 -22.14
CA ARG A 52 8.28 -9.05 -22.69
C ARG A 52 8.75 -8.10 -21.58
N GLU A 53 9.89 -7.44 -21.77
CA GLU A 53 10.49 -6.55 -20.76
C GLU A 53 9.55 -5.45 -20.26
N ASP A 54 8.75 -4.84 -21.16
CA ASP A 54 7.77 -3.84 -20.82
C ASP A 54 6.66 -4.38 -19.91
N GLN A 55 6.24 -5.63 -20.09
CA GLN A 55 5.29 -6.32 -19.23
C GLN A 55 5.92 -6.69 -17.89
N GLN A 56 7.15 -7.18 -17.87
CA GLN A 56 7.90 -7.47 -16.64
C GLN A 56 7.97 -6.22 -15.76
N TRP A 57 8.32 -5.08 -16.38
CA TRP A 57 8.34 -3.79 -15.69
C TRP A 57 6.97 -3.43 -15.08
N LEU A 58 5.87 -3.57 -15.85
CA LEU A 58 4.52 -3.29 -15.37
C LEU A 58 4.06 -4.23 -14.24
N TYR A 59 4.43 -5.50 -14.27
CA TYR A 59 4.07 -6.45 -13.21
C TYR A 59 4.78 -6.21 -11.89
N ASN A 60 5.90 -5.49 -11.91
CA ASN A 60 6.59 -5.01 -10.70
C ASN A 60 5.90 -3.81 -10.04
N HIS A 61 4.89 -3.21 -10.66
CA HIS A 61 4.07 -2.17 -10.04
C HIS A 61 3.06 -2.78 -9.07
N SER A 62 2.71 -2.01 -8.04
CA SER A 62 1.88 -2.48 -6.92
C SER A 62 0.38 -2.23 -7.10
N SER A 63 -0.07 -1.96 -8.33
CA SER A 63 -1.47 -1.59 -8.62
C SER A 63 -2.48 -2.56 -8.02
N GLY A 64 -3.43 -2.03 -7.27
CA GLY A 64 -4.51 -2.76 -6.63
C GLY A 64 -4.13 -3.41 -5.29
N ILE A 65 -2.83 -3.66 -5.04
CA ILE A 65 -2.37 -4.23 -3.76
C ILE A 65 -2.69 -3.27 -2.62
N ALA A 66 -3.14 -3.82 -1.50
CA ALA A 66 -3.36 -3.06 -0.28
C ALA A 66 -2.90 -3.85 0.95
N VAL A 67 -2.67 -3.12 2.04
CA VAL A 67 -2.35 -3.67 3.35
C VAL A 67 -3.43 -3.27 4.34
N ARG A 68 -4.05 -4.25 5.00
CA ARG A 68 -5.03 -4.08 6.07
C ARG A 68 -4.40 -4.27 7.43
N PHE A 69 -4.78 -3.43 8.38
CA PHE A 69 -4.34 -3.47 9.78
C PHE A 69 -5.38 -2.84 10.69
N ALA A 70 -5.27 -3.07 12.00
CA ALA A 70 -6.08 -2.40 13.00
C ALA A 70 -5.17 -1.67 14.00
N THR A 71 -5.62 -0.50 14.47
CA THR A 71 -4.89 0.29 15.47
C THR A 71 -5.81 1.20 16.27
N ASN A 72 -5.43 1.46 17.53
CA ASN A 72 -6.02 2.48 18.39
C ASN A 72 -5.17 3.76 18.45
N SER A 73 -4.27 3.94 17.50
CA SER A 73 -3.43 5.14 17.44
C SER A 73 -4.26 6.39 17.14
N LYS A 74 -3.92 7.48 17.80
CA LYS A 74 -4.51 8.80 17.49
C LYS A 74 -3.95 9.44 16.24
N ARG A 75 -2.84 8.92 15.74
CA ARG A 75 -2.18 9.39 14.52
C ARG A 75 -1.74 8.19 13.68
N ILE A 76 -1.88 8.30 12.37
CA ILE A 76 -1.42 7.27 11.44
C ILE A 76 -0.53 7.91 10.39
N ALA A 77 0.65 7.33 10.21
CA ALA A 77 1.62 7.71 9.21
C ALA A 77 2.05 6.49 8.39
N ALA A 78 2.71 6.72 7.26
CA ALA A 78 3.45 5.67 6.56
C ALA A 78 4.74 6.21 5.98
N GLN A 79 5.70 5.31 5.83
CA GLN A 79 6.88 5.47 5.01
C GLN A 79 6.94 4.37 3.97
N TYR A 80 7.34 4.69 2.74
CA TYR A 80 7.52 3.72 1.68
C TYR A 80 8.61 4.16 0.71
N ASN A 81 9.20 3.20 0.03
CA ASN A 81 10.30 3.44 -0.89
C ASN A 81 9.87 3.11 -2.32
N LEU A 82 10.08 4.04 -3.24
CA LEU A 82 9.69 3.91 -4.65
C LEU A 82 10.74 3.14 -5.45
N LYS A 83 10.31 2.33 -6.42
CA LYS A 83 11.18 1.54 -7.29
C LYS A 83 11.70 2.30 -8.51
N ASN A 84 10.91 3.22 -9.08
CA ASN A 84 11.16 3.76 -10.40
C ASN A 84 11.24 5.29 -10.44
N ASN A 85 11.96 5.80 -11.45
CA ASN A 85 12.02 7.23 -11.78
C ASN A 85 10.85 7.69 -12.66
N PHE A 86 9.94 6.78 -13.01
CA PHE A 86 8.91 6.99 -14.01
C PHE A 86 7.83 7.98 -13.55
N HIS A 87 7.38 8.81 -14.49
CA HIS A 87 6.20 9.66 -14.35
C HIS A 87 5.51 9.81 -15.72
N MET A 88 4.24 10.22 -15.71
CA MET A 88 3.46 10.51 -16.91
C MET A 88 2.88 11.91 -16.81
N GLN A 89 2.92 12.67 -17.92
CA GLN A 89 2.41 14.04 -17.94
C GLN A 89 0.87 14.12 -17.79
N HIS A 90 0.17 13.08 -18.21
CA HIS A 90 -1.29 13.01 -18.26
C HIS A 90 -1.94 12.28 -17.07
N MET A 91 -1.15 11.84 -16.11
CA MET A 91 -1.66 11.14 -14.92
C MET A 91 -1.16 11.78 -13.64
N ALA A 92 -2.07 11.91 -12.66
CA ALA A 92 -1.73 12.49 -11.37
C ALA A 92 -0.70 11.64 -10.60
N MET A 93 0.28 12.30 -9.95
CA MET A 93 1.30 11.63 -9.14
C MET A 93 0.70 10.86 -7.95
N THR A 94 -0.44 11.28 -7.44
CA THR A 94 -1.24 10.56 -6.44
C THR A 94 -1.73 9.19 -6.92
N GLY A 95 -1.93 9.02 -8.23
CA GLY A 95 -2.21 7.73 -8.85
C GLY A 95 -0.93 6.96 -9.21
N ILE A 96 0.07 7.64 -9.78
CA ILE A 96 1.30 6.98 -10.25
C ILE A 96 2.10 6.40 -9.07
N LYS A 97 2.38 7.23 -8.04
CA LYS A 97 3.34 6.96 -6.95
C LYS A 97 2.76 7.18 -5.55
N GLY A 98 1.50 7.55 -5.45
CA GLY A 98 0.85 7.81 -4.17
C GLY A 98 0.44 6.54 -3.42
N THR A 99 -0.05 6.75 -2.21
CA THR A 99 -0.72 5.72 -1.40
C THR A 99 -1.95 6.32 -0.75
N ASP A 100 -3.03 5.55 -0.62
CA ASP A 100 -4.31 6.01 -0.03
C ASP A 100 -4.59 5.28 1.26
N LEU A 101 -4.86 6.02 2.35
CA LEU A 101 -5.40 5.46 3.57
C LEU A 101 -6.94 5.47 3.52
N TYR A 102 -7.52 4.33 3.85
CA TYR A 102 -8.95 4.14 4.08
C TYR A 102 -9.20 3.67 5.51
N TYR A 103 -10.37 4.02 6.03
CA TYR A 103 -10.93 3.65 7.32
C TYR A 103 -12.21 2.85 7.10
N LEU A 104 -12.43 1.79 7.87
CA LEU A 104 -13.70 1.07 7.86
C LEU A 104 -14.69 1.76 8.80
N ASN A 105 -15.73 2.36 8.25
CA ASN A 105 -16.89 2.80 9.01
C ASN A 105 -17.72 1.55 9.35
N GLU A 106 -17.60 1.06 10.58
CA GLU A 106 -18.24 -0.20 11.01
C GLU A 106 -19.77 -0.09 11.06
N GLU A 107 -20.33 1.08 11.37
CA GLU A 107 -21.79 1.30 11.42
C GLU A 107 -22.41 1.16 10.02
N ARG A 108 -21.74 1.68 9.00
CA ARG A 108 -22.20 1.67 7.61
C ARG A 108 -21.66 0.49 6.83
N ASN A 109 -20.68 -0.22 7.38
CA ASN A 109 -19.92 -1.28 6.72
C ASN A 109 -19.33 -0.86 5.37
N VAL A 110 -18.71 0.33 5.32
CA VAL A 110 -18.10 0.89 4.12
C VAL A 110 -16.70 1.41 4.40
N TRP A 111 -15.81 1.27 3.43
CA TRP A 111 -14.47 1.83 3.48
C TRP A 111 -14.48 3.28 3.01
N GLU A 112 -14.18 4.20 3.91
CA GLU A 112 -14.14 5.63 3.65
C GLU A 112 -12.70 6.10 3.44
N HIS A 113 -12.49 6.98 2.46
CA HIS A 113 -11.20 7.56 2.20
C HIS A 113 -10.81 8.57 3.27
N VAL A 114 -9.63 8.41 3.84
CA VAL A 114 -9.08 9.32 4.87
C VAL A 114 -8.18 10.37 4.23
N ASN A 115 -7.12 9.93 3.56
CA ASN A 115 -6.14 10.84 2.96
C ASN A 115 -5.27 10.11 1.92
N THR A 116 -4.61 10.90 1.08
CA THR A 116 -3.70 10.44 0.03
C THR A 116 -2.29 10.98 0.27
N ALA A 117 -1.30 10.10 0.17
CA ALA A 117 0.09 10.52 0.06
C ALA A 117 0.39 10.96 -1.37
N ARG A 118 0.85 12.20 -1.52
CA ARG A 118 1.36 12.72 -2.78
C ARG A 118 2.88 12.84 -2.68
N PRO A 119 3.64 12.04 -3.43
CA PRO A 119 5.09 12.20 -3.49
C PRO A 119 5.47 13.61 -3.91
N GLN A 120 6.53 14.13 -3.31
CA GLN A 120 7.07 15.43 -3.69
C GLN A 120 7.95 15.27 -4.94
N GLU A 121 7.91 16.25 -5.84
CA GLU A 121 8.64 16.21 -7.12
C GLU A 121 10.14 15.91 -6.95
N LYS A 122 10.77 16.50 -5.94
CA LYS A 122 12.18 16.23 -5.61
C LYS A 122 12.47 14.76 -5.25
N ASN A 123 11.44 13.97 -4.93
CA ASN A 123 11.52 12.60 -4.44
C ASN A 123 10.85 11.58 -5.40
N PHE A 124 10.73 11.89 -6.69
CA PHE A 124 10.17 10.95 -7.69
C PHE A 124 11.15 9.88 -8.15
N LYS A 125 12.34 9.85 -7.58
CA LYS A 125 13.42 8.96 -7.99
C LYS A 125 13.27 7.57 -7.38
N ALA A 126 13.83 6.59 -8.08
CA ALA A 126 14.03 5.26 -7.52
C ALA A 126 14.78 5.36 -6.18
N ASP A 127 14.49 4.44 -5.28
CA ASP A 127 15.03 4.37 -3.92
C ASP A 127 14.74 5.60 -3.04
N SER A 128 13.91 6.53 -3.50
CA SER A 128 13.49 7.64 -2.67
C SER A 128 12.45 7.19 -1.63
N VAL A 129 12.63 7.65 -0.41
CA VAL A 129 11.69 7.40 0.69
C VAL A 129 10.64 8.50 0.73
N GLN A 130 9.40 8.09 0.76
CA GLN A 130 8.24 8.95 0.97
C GLN A 130 7.78 8.79 2.41
N SER A 131 7.44 9.91 3.06
CA SER A 131 6.87 9.92 4.40
C SER A 131 5.56 10.73 4.39
N LYS A 132 4.51 10.20 4.98
CA LYS A 132 3.19 10.83 5.03
C LYS A 132 2.55 10.66 6.39
N LEU A 133 2.17 11.76 7.03
CA LEU A 133 1.17 11.77 8.08
C LEU A 133 -0.21 11.81 7.41
N TYR A 134 -1.00 10.74 7.57
CA TYR A 134 -2.34 10.66 6.97
C TYR A 134 -3.39 11.36 7.79
N VAL A 135 -3.39 11.12 9.07
CA VAL A 135 -4.43 11.61 9.99
C VAL A 135 -3.85 11.80 11.39
N GLU A 136 -4.44 12.71 12.13
CA GLU A 136 -4.19 12.98 13.55
C GLU A 136 -5.50 13.32 14.26
N ASN A 137 -5.47 13.32 15.59
CA ASN A 137 -6.64 13.59 16.44
C ASN A 137 -7.77 12.56 16.32
N LEU A 138 -7.42 11.28 16.07
CA LEU A 138 -8.36 10.18 16.19
C LEU A 138 -8.77 9.96 17.67
N ASP A 139 -9.86 9.24 17.88
CA ASP A 139 -10.46 8.99 19.20
C ASP A 139 -9.60 8.11 20.13
N GLY A 140 -8.70 7.30 19.57
CA GLY A 140 -7.87 6.36 20.32
C GLY A 140 -8.52 4.99 20.53
N GLU A 141 -9.65 4.74 19.87
CA GLU A 141 -10.30 3.45 19.85
C GLU A 141 -9.72 2.56 18.72
N MET A 142 -9.93 1.26 18.84
CA MET A 142 -9.43 0.29 17.88
C MET A 142 -10.28 0.26 16.61
N HIS A 143 -9.71 0.69 15.49
CA HIS A 143 -10.37 0.73 14.19
C HIS A 143 -9.58 0.00 13.11
N GLU A 144 -10.28 -0.34 12.03
CA GLU A 144 -9.72 -1.02 10.85
C GLU A 144 -9.30 -0.01 9.78
N TYR A 145 -8.12 -0.22 9.25
CA TYR A 145 -7.53 0.63 8.21
C TYR A 145 -6.98 -0.18 7.05
N MET A 146 -6.85 0.48 5.90
CA MET A 146 -6.30 -0.11 4.69
C MET A 146 -5.49 0.93 3.91
N ILE A 147 -4.27 0.56 3.51
CA ILE A 147 -3.41 1.40 2.65
C ILE A 147 -3.30 0.76 1.27
N TYR A 148 -3.79 1.43 0.21
CA TYR A 148 -3.54 1.06 -1.18
C TYR A 148 -2.22 1.61 -1.67
N LEU A 149 -1.58 0.87 -2.59
CA LEU A 149 -0.24 1.11 -3.10
C LEU A 149 -0.23 1.71 -4.51
N PRO A 150 0.94 2.23 -4.99
CA PRO A 150 1.07 2.90 -6.27
C PRO A 150 0.57 2.08 -7.48
N LEU A 151 -0.07 2.78 -8.46
CA LEU A 151 -0.61 2.12 -9.65
C LEU A 151 0.43 1.94 -10.76
N TYR A 152 1.32 2.93 -10.94
CA TYR A 152 2.35 2.93 -11.99
C TYR A 152 3.76 3.05 -11.42
N ASP A 153 3.95 2.60 -10.17
CA ASP A 153 5.23 2.33 -9.55
C ASP A 153 5.14 1.10 -8.66
N GLY A 154 6.27 0.51 -8.35
CA GLY A 154 6.42 -0.46 -7.28
C GLY A 154 6.99 0.21 -6.03
N ILE A 155 6.86 -0.48 -4.92
CA ILE A 155 7.54 -0.14 -3.67
C ILE A 155 8.40 -1.32 -3.24
N ASN A 156 9.58 -1.04 -2.67
CA ASN A 156 10.44 -2.10 -2.12
C ASN A 156 9.99 -2.48 -0.71
N TRP A 157 9.53 -1.50 0.06
CA TRP A 157 9.03 -1.70 1.41
C TRP A 157 7.98 -0.63 1.78
N LEU A 158 7.15 -0.98 2.76
CA LEU A 158 6.19 -0.09 3.41
C LEU A 158 6.30 -0.27 4.92
N GLN A 159 6.29 0.83 5.65
CA GLN A 159 6.18 0.84 7.10
C GLN A 159 4.96 1.64 7.52
N ILE A 160 4.21 1.12 8.48
CA ILE A 160 3.07 1.78 9.10
C ILE A 160 3.56 2.45 10.38
N GLY A 161 3.32 3.75 10.49
CA GLY A 161 3.67 4.56 11.65
C GLY A 161 2.45 4.82 12.53
N VAL A 162 2.60 4.54 13.82
CA VAL A 162 1.58 4.78 14.85
C VAL A 162 2.23 5.43 16.07
N ASP A 163 1.43 5.99 16.96
CA ASP A 163 1.93 6.49 18.24
C ASP A 163 2.69 5.38 18.99
N SER A 164 3.78 5.72 19.65
CA SER A 164 4.70 4.75 20.27
C SER A 164 4.04 3.81 21.26
N THR A 165 2.96 4.23 21.91
CA THR A 165 2.19 3.46 22.91
C THR A 165 0.94 2.79 22.34
N ALA A 166 0.58 3.08 21.08
CA ALA A 166 -0.62 2.51 20.48
C ALA A 166 -0.44 1.03 20.12
N GLU A 167 -1.54 0.31 20.11
CA GLU A 167 -1.56 -1.04 19.55
C GLU A 167 -1.64 -0.97 18.01
N LEU A 168 -0.96 -1.89 17.35
CA LEU A 168 -1.01 -2.09 15.91
C LEU A 168 -1.03 -3.60 15.67
N THR A 169 -2.13 -4.10 15.09
CA THR A 169 -2.43 -5.53 15.02
C THR A 169 -2.89 -5.95 13.62
N MET A 170 -3.01 -7.26 13.44
CA MET A 170 -3.71 -7.83 12.29
C MET A 170 -5.16 -7.34 12.27
N PRO A 171 -5.76 -7.16 11.08
CA PRO A 171 -7.14 -6.75 10.97
C PRO A 171 -8.09 -7.79 11.58
N ARG A 172 -9.19 -7.32 12.15
CA ARG A 172 -10.28 -8.15 12.66
C ARG A 172 -11.31 -8.46 11.57
N VAL A 173 -11.32 -7.64 10.52
CA VAL A 173 -12.20 -7.83 9.35
C VAL A 173 -11.87 -9.15 8.66
N GLU A 174 -12.89 -9.85 8.18
CA GLU A 174 -12.70 -11.09 7.47
C GLU A 174 -11.79 -10.94 6.25
N ASN A 175 -10.87 -11.90 6.09
CA ASN A 175 -9.96 -11.92 4.95
C ASN A 175 -10.77 -12.13 3.66
N PRO A 176 -10.70 -11.21 2.68
CA PRO A 176 -11.46 -11.31 1.43
C PRO A 176 -11.17 -12.59 0.64
N ARG A 177 -9.99 -13.20 0.82
CA ARG A 177 -9.64 -14.49 0.19
C ARG A 177 -10.60 -15.63 0.50
N LYS A 178 -11.28 -15.57 1.65
CA LYS A 178 -12.29 -16.55 2.02
C LYS A 178 -13.58 -16.45 1.21
N MET A 179 -13.85 -15.27 0.67
CA MET A 179 -15.04 -14.99 -0.15
C MET A 179 -14.86 -15.37 -1.63
N GLY A 180 -13.63 -15.65 -2.05
CA GLY A 180 -13.27 -15.96 -3.43
C GLY A 180 -12.43 -14.87 -4.08
N LYS A 181 -11.90 -15.16 -5.27
CA LYS A 181 -11.03 -14.26 -6.02
C LYS A 181 -11.69 -13.84 -7.34
N ILE A 182 -11.53 -12.56 -7.68
CA ILE A 182 -11.84 -12.02 -9.01
C ILE A 182 -10.52 -11.67 -9.69
N VAL A 183 -10.20 -12.35 -10.78
CA VAL A 183 -9.05 -12.01 -11.60
C VAL A 183 -9.47 -11.04 -12.69
N ILE A 184 -8.92 -9.84 -12.68
CA ILE A 184 -9.15 -8.82 -13.68
C ILE A 184 -7.93 -8.74 -14.59
N TYR A 185 -8.10 -9.08 -15.86
CA TYR A 185 -7.05 -8.94 -16.87
C TYR A 185 -7.45 -7.89 -17.89
N GLY A 186 -6.53 -6.97 -18.21
CA GLY A 186 -6.82 -5.91 -19.17
C GLY A 186 -5.62 -5.02 -19.47
N THR A 187 -5.95 -3.87 -20.06
CA THR A 187 -4.99 -2.82 -20.48
C THR A 187 -4.69 -1.86 -19.32
N SER A 188 -4.11 -0.70 -19.67
CA SER A 188 -3.79 0.38 -18.75
C SER A 188 -4.99 0.86 -17.91
N ILE A 189 -6.21 0.77 -18.42
CA ILE A 189 -7.43 1.14 -17.67
C ILE A 189 -7.57 0.23 -16.43
N GLN A 190 -7.37 -1.06 -16.58
CA GLN A 190 -7.46 -2.02 -15.47
C GLN A 190 -6.32 -1.84 -14.46
N GLN A 191 -5.15 -1.39 -14.92
CA GLN A 191 -4.05 -1.00 -14.02
C GLN A 191 -4.33 0.33 -13.30
N GLY A 192 -5.32 1.10 -13.71
CA GLY A 192 -5.69 2.38 -13.15
C GLY A 192 -5.14 3.58 -13.91
N GLY A 193 -4.91 3.43 -15.21
CA GLY A 193 -4.46 4.54 -16.07
C GLY A 193 -5.37 5.77 -15.94
N CYS A 194 -4.77 6.92 -15.64
CA CYS A 194 -5.41 8.21 -15.39
C CYS A 194 -6.33 8.27 -14.16
N ALA A 195 -6.32 7.27 -13.27
CA ALA A 195 -6.97 7.40 -11.98
C ALA A 195 -6.36 8.55 -11.18
N SER A 196 -7.20 9.34 -10.52
CA SER A 196 -6.77 10.52 -9.75
C SER A 196 -5.92 10.16 -8.53
N ARG A 197 -6.10 8.97 -7.96
CA ARG A 197 -5.37 8.40 -6.82
C ARG A 197 -5.50 6.88 -6.81
N VAL A 198 -4.68 6.21 -6.02
CA VAL A 198 -4.51 4.75 -6.10
C VAL A 198 -5.75 3.95 -5.74
N GLY A 199 -6.54 4.38 -4.79
CA GLY A 199 -7.79 3.71 -4.41
C GLY A 199 -8.93 3.84 -5.43
N MET A 200 -8.73 4.54 -6.54
CA MET A 200 -9.73 4.73 -7.62
C MET A 200 -9.52 3.80 -8.81
N VAL A 201 -8.62 2.83 -8.71
CA VAL A 201 -8.52 1.76 -9.70
C VAL A 201 -9.75 0.83 -9.59
N PRO A 202 -10.29 0.31 -10.73
CA PRO A 202 -11.51 -0.51 -10.69
C PRO A 202 -11.45 -1.70 -9.72
N SER A 203 -10.31 -2.41 -9.66
CA SER A 203 -10.12 -3.53 -8.74
C SER A 203 -10.24 -3.12 -7.26
N ALA A 204 -9.67 -1.96 -6.88
CA ALA A 204 -9.77 -1.45 -5.52
C ALA A 204 -11.21 -1.03 -5.16
N MET A 205 -11.95 -0.47 -6.11
CA MET A 205 -13.35 -0.09 -5.90
C MET A 205 -14.24 -1.34 -5.70
N ILE A 206 -14.09 -2.35 -6.55
CA ILE A 206 -14.81 -3.62 -6.43
C ILE A 206 -14.46 -4.32 -5.11
N GLN A 207 -13.17 -4.34 -4.76
CA GLN A 207 -12.72 -4.95 -3.52
C GLN A 207 -13.36 -4.29 -2.28
N ARG A 208 -13.45 -2.96 -2.23
CA ARG A 208 -14.10 -2.27 -1.10
C ARG A 208 -15.61 -2.49 -1.04
N GLU A 209 -16.25 -2.53 -2.19
CA GLU A 209 -17.72 -2.69 -2.28
C GLU A 209 -18.18 -4.09 -1.85
N TYR A 210 -17.43 -5.12 -2.25
CA TYR A 210 -17.87 -6.51 -2.09
C TYR A 210 -16.99 -7.32 -1.11
N ASN A 211 -15.96 -6.74 -0.53
CA ASN A 211 -14.95 -7.43 0.28
C ASN A 211 -14.39 -8.69 -0.41
N LEU A 212 -14.11 -8.58 -1.70
CA LEU A 212 -13.50 -9.64 -2.52
C LEU A 212 -12.01 -9.38 -2.74
N GLU A 213 -11.25 -10.42 -3.08
CA GLU A 213 -9.84 -10.30 -3.50
C GLU A 213 -9.71 -10.47 -5.01
#